data_dbe59dda10a30e855f8dea728f735834
#
_entry.id   dbe59dda10a30e855f8dea728f735834
#
_cell.length_a   1.000
_cell.length_b   1.000
_cell.length_c   1.000
_cell.angle_alpha   90.00
_cell.angle_beta   90.00
_cell.angle_gamma   90.00
#
_symmetry.space_group_name_H-M   'P 1'
#
loop_
_entity.id
_entity.type
_entity.pdbx_description
1 polymer ?
#
loop_
_entity_poly.entity_id
_entity_poly.type
_entity_poly.pdbx_seq_one_letter_code
_entity_poly.pdbx_strand_id
1 'polypeptide(L)'
;MIEVGMILEKTWAVESGHLASAFGSGLVDVLATPVLVGFCEETCRLMIDPHLPEGRMTVGTSVSLDHTAATPLGMTVKIIARLVSVEGRRLTFDVVCEDEIEAIGHATHERFVIDTARFEQGIAQKVHGVHGDSSNAESSRARSTPATRV
;
A
#
# COMPACT_ATOMS: atom_id res chain seq x y z
N MET A 1 15.38 -3.73 -15.05
CA MET A 1 14.22 -4.30 -15.77
C MET A 1 13.28 -4.97 -14.77
N ILE A 2 12.00 -4.70 -14.87
CA ILE A 2 11.00 -5.27 -13.96
C ILE A 2 10.58 -6.63 -14.52
N GLU A 3 10.79 -7.69 -13.73
CA GLU A 3 10.51 -9.08 -14.15
C GLU A 3 9.78 -9.85 -13.07
N VAL A 4 8.83 -10.69 -13.48
CA VAL A 4 8.20 -11.68 -12.59
C VAL A 4 9.28 -12.54 -11.94
N GLY A 5 9.15 -12.77 -10.64
CA GLY A 5 10.11 -13.49 -9.82
C GLY A 5 11.09 -12.60 -9.05
N MET A 6 11.09 -11.30 -9.27
CA MET A 6 11.84 -10.36 -8.40
C MET A 6 11.41 -10.52 -6.95
N ILE A 7 12.39 -10.50 -6.04
CA ILE A 7 12.17 -10.60 -4.60
C ILE A 7 12.89 -9.46 -3.91
N LEU A 8 12.25 -8.85 -2.94
CA LEU A 8 12.87 -7.92 -2.00
C LEU A 8 12.51 -8.30 -0.58
N GLU A 9 13.51 -8.38 0.29
CA GLU A 9 13.33 -8.54 1.72
C GLU A 9 13.64 -7.23 2.43
N LYS A 10 12.80 -6.85 3.38
CA LYS A 10 13.05 -5.70 4.24
C LYS A 10 12.68 -6.03 5.69
N THR A 11 13.53 -5.61 6.62
CA THR A 11 13.32 -5.79 8.05
C THR A 11 12.91 -4.48 8.70
N TRP A 12 11.90 -4.53 9.55
CA TRP A 12 11.35 -3.40 10.29
C TRP A 12 11.41 -3.70 11.79
N ALA A 13 11.94 -2.75 12.55
CA ALA A 13 11.78 -2.82 14.01
C ALA A 13 10.37 -2.35 14.41
N VAL A 14 9.72 -3.08 15.30
CA VAL A 14 8.43 -2.66 15.86
C VAL A 14 8.68 -1.60 16.93
N GLU A 15 8.27 -0.39 16.63
CA GLU A 15 8.43 0.79 17.49
C GLU A 15 7.09 1.16 18.16
N SER A 16 7.13 2.06 19.14
CA SER A 16 5.95 2.43 19.93
C SER A 16 4.79 2.97 19.09
N GLY A 17 5.09 3.74 18.04
CA GLY A 17 4.06 4.27 17.12
C GLY A 17 3.42 3.22 16.21
N HIS A 18 4.00 2.03 16.14
CA HIS A 18 3.51 0.91 15.33
C HIS A 18 2.49 0.03 16.05
N LEU A 19 2.29 0.24 17.35
CA LEU A 19 1.41 -0.59 18.17
C LEU A 19 -0.08 -0.29 17.90
N ALA A 20 -0.90 -1.32 18.00
CA ALA A 20 -2.34 -1.21 17.80
C ALA A 20 -2.97 -0.16 18.75
N SER A 21 -2.52 -0.10 19.99
CA SER A 21 -2.96 0.90 20.98
C SER A 21 -2.61 2.33 20.59
N ALA A 22 -1.45 2.55 19.96
CA ALA A 22 -1.02 3.87 19.48
C ALA A 22 -1.70 4.25 18.16
N PHE A 23 -1.88 3.29 17.26
CA PHE A 23 -2.54 3.50 15.97
C PHE A 23 -4.05 3.68 16.10
N GLY A 24 -4.67 3.02 17.06
CA GLY A 24 -6.12 3.06 17.28
C GLY A 24 -6.89 1.88 16.68
N SER A 25 -6.19 0.87 16.13
CA SER A 25 -6.81 -0.32 15.55
C SER A 25 -7.12 -1.43 16.56
N GLY A 26 -6.70 -1.26 17.81
CA GLY A 26 -6.91 -2.19 18.91
C GLY A 26 -6.39 -1.62 20.20
N LEU A 27 -6.53 -2.36 21.30
CA LEU A 27 -6.14 -1.92 22.64
C LEU A 27 -4.92 -2.65 23.18
N VAL A 28 -4.37 -3.61 22.43
CA VAL A 28 -3.21 -4.39 22.83
C VAL A 28 -1.92 -3.81 22.27
N ASP A 29 -0.83 -3.90 23.02
CA ASP A 29 0.49 -3.36 22.65
C ASP A 29 1.27 -4.33 21.76
N VAL A 30 0.76 -4.54 20.57
CA VAL A 30 1.37 -5.36 19.52
C VAL A 30 1.34 -4.63 18.19
N LEU A 31 2.15 -5.06 17.23
CA LEU A 31 2.15 -4.49 15.88
C LEU A 31 0.73 -4.42 15.31
N ALA A 32 0.31 -3.22 14.94
CA ALA A 32 -1.00 -2.97 14.36
C ALA A 32 -1.12 -3.57 12.97
N THR A 33 -2.26 -4.18 12.66
CA THR A 33 -2.53 -4.72 11.32
C THR A 33 -2.38 -3.66 10.21
N PRO A 34 -2.92 -2.45 10.32
CA PRO A 34 -2.69 -1.41 9.31
C PRO A 34 -1.22 -1.02 9.11
N VAL A 35 -0.42 -1.09 10.16
CA VAL A 35 1.03 -0.82 10.07
C VAL A 35 1.72 -1.94 9.31
N LEU A 36 1.35 -3.20 9.57
CA LEU A 36 1.88 -4.34 8.81
C LEU A 36 1.52 -4.23 7.32
N VAL A 37 0.31 -3.81 6.98
CA VAL A 37 -0.10 -3.47 5.61
C VAL A 37 0.85 -2.43 5.02
N GLY A 38 1.14 -1.35 5.75
CA GLY A 38 2.05 -0.31 5.31
C GLY A 38 3.48 -0.82 5.05
N PHE A 39 3.98 -1.72 5.88
CA PHE A 39 5.28 -2.37 5.67
C PHE A 39 5.30 -3.20 4.38
N CYS A 40 4.23 -3.93 4.12
CA CYS A 40 4.08 -4.68 2.87
C CYS A 40 4.08 -3.76 1.65
N GLU A 41 3.29 -2.69 1.68
CA GLU A 41 3.20 -1.72 0.60
C GLU A 41 4.55 -1.06 0.31
N GLU A 42 5.24 -0.61 1.34
CA GLU A 42 6.53 0.06 1.19
C GLU A 42 7.60 -0.88 0.63
N THR A 43 7.63 -2.13 1.07
CA THR A 43 8.56 -3.13 0.55
C THR A 43 8.33 -3.38 -0.94
N CYS A 44 7.08 -3.52 -1.38
CA CYS A 44 6.74 -3.68 -2.78
C CYS A 44 7.09 -2.44 -3.61
N ARG A 45 6.82 -1.24 -3.10
CA ARG A 45 7.19 0.02 -3.74
C ARG A 45 8.71 0.11 -3.95
N LEU A 46 9.48 -0.18 -2.92
CA LEU A 46 10.95 -0.14 -2.98
C LEU A 46 11.54 -1.15 -3.97
N MET A 47 10.84 -2.26 -4.23
CA MET A 47 11.25 -3.22 -5.25
C MET A 47 11.14 -2.64 -6.66
N ILE A 48 10.11 -1.86 -6.95
CA ILE A 48 9.71 -1.47 -8.30
C ILE A 48 10.15 -0.06 -8.67
N ASP A 49 9.83 0.92 -7.84
CA ASP A 49 10.01 2.34 -8.19
C ASP A 49 11.44 2.70 -8.64
N PRO A 50 12.52 2.13 -8.06
CA PRO A 50 13.88 2.41 -8.54
C PRO A 50 14.15 1.94 -9.96
N HIS A 51 13.38 1.03 -10.51
CA HIS A 51 13.51 0.49 -11.86
C HIS A 51 12.64 1.18 -12.91
N LEU A 52 11.78 2.11 -12.47
CA LEU A 52 10.92 2.86 -13.37
C LEU A 52 11.67 4.05 -14.01
N PRO A 53 11.29 4.45 -15.23
CA PRO A 53 11.84 5.66 -15.82
C PRO A 53 11.43 6.89 -15.04
N GLU A 54 12.20 7.98 -15.18
CA GLU A 54 11.90 9.27 -14.59
C GLU A 54 10.46 9.71 -14.94
N GLY A 55 9.75 10.27 -13.97
CA GLY A 55 8.37 10.72 -14.12
C GLY A 55 7.33 9.62 -13.92
N ARG A 56 7.74 8.41 -13.56
CA ARG A 56 6.83 7.32 -13.25
C ARG A 56 7.09 6.77 -11.85
N MET A 57 6.02 6.34 -11.21
CA MET A 57 6.02 5.69 -9.90
C MET A 57 4.85 4.72 -9.79
N THR A 58 4.80 3.96 -8.71
CA THR A 58 3.65 3.10 -8.43
C THR A 58 2.80 3.67 -7.31
N VAL A 59 1.50 3.40 -7.40
CA VAL A 59 0.55 3.60 -6.30
C VAL A 59 -0.07 2.26 -5.92
N GLY A 60 -0.38 2.06 -4.64
CA GLY A 60 -1.10 0.88 -4.17
C GLY A 60 -2.57 0.97 -4.54
N THR A 61 -3.14 -0.13 -5.02
CA THR A 61 -4.54 -0.21 -5.44
C THR A 61 -5.35 -1.24 -4.68
N SER A 62 -4.71 -2.26 -4.14
CA SER A 62 -5.37 -3.34 -3.40
C SER A 62 -4.40 -4.03 -2.46
N VAL A 63 -4.87 -4.37 -1.28
CA VAL A 63 -4.16 -5.22 -0.33
C VAL A 63 -5.16 -6.16 0.32
N SER A 64 -4.83 -7.46 0.33
CA SER A 64 -5.51 -8.46 1.14
C SER A 64 -4.48 -9.08 2.07
N LEU A 65 -4.61 -8.86 3.36
CA LEU A 65 -3.69 -9.34 4.39
C LEU A 65 -4.39 -10.21 5.41
N ASP A 66 -3.81 -11.37 5.70
CA ASP A 66 -4.10 -12.15 6.88
C ASP A 66 -2.99 -11.93 7.92
N HIS A 67 -3.34 -11.37 9.07
CA HIS A 67 -2.43 -11.14 10.18
C HIS A 67 -2.68 -12.21 11.24
N THR A 68 -1.80 -13.20 11.29
CA THR A 68 -2.06 -14.49 11.97
C THR A 68 -1.40 -14.63 13.33
N ALA A 69 -0.42 -13.79 13.66
CA ALA A 69 0.26 -13.81 14.94
C ALA A 69 0.71 -12.40 15.36
N ALA A 70 0.67 -12.14 16.65
CA ALA A 70 1.03 -10.84 17.21
C ALA A 70 2.55 -10.70 17.39
N THR A 71 3.07 -9.52 17.12
CA THR A 71 4.48 -9.17 17.35
C THR A 71 4.57 -8.01 18.34
N PRO A 72 5.25 -8.21 19.49
CA PRO A 72 5.38 -7.18 20.50
C PRO A 72 6.43 -6.12 20.15
N LEU A 73 6.39 -5.01 20.91
CA LEU A 73 7.38 -3.94 20.84
C LEU A 73 8.81 -4.49 20.98
N GLY A 74 9.72 -4.00 20.17
CA GLY A 74 11.14 -4.34 20.21
C GLY A 74 11.55 -5.54 19.38
N MET A 75 10.61 -6.34 18.91
CA MET A 75 10.90 -7.37 17.91
C MET A 75 11.04 -6.77 16.51
N THR A 76 11.67 -7.53 15.62
CA THR A 76 11.77 -7.18 14.21
C THR A 76 10.83 -8.01 13.37
N VAL A 77 10.32 -7.42 12.31
CA VAL A 77 9.47 -8.06 11.32
C VAL A 77 10.20 -8.07 9.98
N LYS A 78 10.29 -9.22 9.35
CA LYS A 78 10.82 -9.36 8.00
C LYS A 78 9.66 -9.47 7.01
N ILE A 79 9.69 -8.61 6.01
CA ILE A 79 8.75 -8.61 4.90
C ILE A 79 9.47 -9.16 3.67
N ILE A 80 8.93 -10.20 3.09
CA ILE A 80 9.47 -10.85 1.89
C ILE A 80 8.45 -10.68 0.78
N ALA A 81 8.73 -9.77 -0.14
CA ALA A 81 7.86 -9.47 -1.27
C ALA A 81 8.37 -10.14 -2.54
N ARG A 82 7.47 -10.73 -3.30
CA ARG A 82 7.74 -11.33 -4.61
C ARG A 82 6.79 -10.74 -5.64
N LEU A 83 7.33 -10.32 -6.78
CA LEU A 83 6.52 -9.93 -7.93
C LEU A 83 6.06 -11.19 -8.67
N VAL A 84 4.75 -11.41 -8.71
CA VAL A 84 4.15 -12.63 -9.28
C VAL A 84 3.46 -12.41 -10.61
N SER A 85 3.07 -11.17 -10.92
CA SER A 85 2.39 -10.85 -12.19
C SER A 85 2.69 -9.43 -12.64
N VAL A 86 2.86 -9.27 -13.94
CA VAL A 86 2.95 -7.98 -14.64
C VAL A 86 1.96 -8.00 -15.80
N GLU A 87 0.91 -7.21 -15.70
CA GLU A 87 -0.12 -7.07 -16.74
C GLU A 87 -0.24 -5.59 -17.14
N GLY A 88 0.50 -5.19 -18.16
CA GLY A 88 0.59 -3.79 -18.52
C GLY A 88 1.17 -2.96 -17.37
N ARG A 89 0.39 -2.05 -16.81
CA ARG A 89 0.78 -1.20 -15.68
C ARG A 89 0.43 -1.79 -14.32
N ARG A 90 -0.27 -2.92 -14.28
CA ARG A 90 -0.67 -3.60 -13.05
C ARG A 90 0.40 -4.59 -12.62
N LEU A 91 0.83 -4.46 -11.38
CA LEU A 91 1.82 -5.32 -10.73
C LEU A 91 1.16 -6.01 -9.55
N THR A 92 1.28 -7.34 -9.48
CA THR A 92 0.75 -8.14 -8.38
C THR A 92 1.89 -8.78 -7.61
N PHE A 93 1.81 -8.69 -6.29
CA PHE A 93 2.83 -9.20 -5.37
C PHE A 93 2.24 -10.22 -4.42
N ASP A 94 3.05 -11.20 -4.10
CA ASP A 94 2.84 -12.11 -2.99
C ASP A 94 3.81 -11.73 -1.87
N VAL A 95 3.32 -11.58 -0.65
CA VAL A 95 4.11 -11.06 0.47
C VAL A 95 3.98 -11.98 1.66
N VAL A 96 5.11 -12.41 2.20
CA VAL A 96 5.19 -13.20 3.43
C VAL A 96 5.77 -12.31 4.53
N CYS A 97 5.16 -12.36 5.71
CA CYS A 97 5.58 -11.61 6.89
C CYS A 97 5.94 -12.57 8.01
N GLU A 98 7.10 -12.38 8.60
CA GLU A 98 7.56 -13.18 9.73
C GLU A 98 8.25 -12.31 10.79
N ASP A 99 8.14 -12.68 12.05
CA ASP A 99 8.98 -12.11 13.10
C ASP A 99 10.13 -13.06 13.45
N GLU A 100 10.83 -12.79 14.53
CA GLU A 100 11.99 -13.59 14.95
C GLU A 100 11.61 -15.01 15.42
N ILE A 101 10.34 -15.25 15.67
CA ILE A 101 9.81 -16.49 16.24
C ILE A 101 9.03 -17.30 15.23
N GLU A 102 8.18 -16.64 14.41
CA GLU A 102 7.17 -17.33 13.60
C GLU A 102 6.72 -16.50 12.40
N ALA A 103 5.99 -17.16 11.49
CA ALA A 103 5.24 -16.47 10.45
C ALA A 103 4.08 -15.68 11.10
N ILE A 104 3.93 -14.42 10.73
CA ILE A 104 2.92 -13.52 11.32
C ILE A 104 1.85 -13.07 10.33
N GLY A 105 2.06 -13.27 9.05
CA GLY A 105 1.08 -12.86 8.06
C GLY A 105 1.46 -13.18 6.62
N HIS A 106 0.45 -13.07 5.78
CA HIS A 106 0.57 -13.24 4.34
C HIS A 106 -0.34 -12.24 3.64
N ALA A 107 0.16 -11.63 2.57
CA ALA A 107 -0.62 -10.64 1.81
C ALA A 107 -0.51 -10.87 0.30
N THR A 108 -1.58 -10.48 -0.39
CA THR A 108 -1.56 -10.21 -1.83
C THR A 108 -1.74 -8.72 -2.02
N HIS A 109 -0.87 -8.10 -2.80
CA HIS A 109 -0.84 -6.65 -3.01
C HIS A 109 -0.79 -6.32 -4.49
N GLU A 110 -1.57 -5.33 -4.91
CA GLU A 110 -1.52 -4.80 -6.27
C GLU A 110 -1.07 -3.35 -6.25
N ARG A 111 -0.20 -3.01 -7.20
CA ARG A 111 0.24 -1.65 -7.47
C ARG A 111 0.06 -1.34 -8.95
N PHE A 112 -0.03 -0.06 -9.25
CA PHE A 112 -0.23 0.41 -10.60
C PHE A 112 0.81 1.47 -10.95
N VAL A 113 1.46 1.32 -12.11
CA VAL A 113 2.42 2.31 -12.61
C VAL A 113 1.66 3.52 -13.14
N ILE A 114 1.99 4.69 -12.61
CA ILE A 114 1.38 5.96 -13.03
C ILE A 114 2.42 6.90 -13.62
N ASP A 115 1.96 7.81 -14.46
CA ASP A 115 2.68 9.02 -14.80
C ASP A 115 2.44 10.06 -13.68
N THR A 116 3.51 10.47 -13.00
CA THR A 116 3.41 11.30 -11.80
C THR A 116 2.74 12.64 -12.09
N ALA A 117 3.15 13.32 -13.17
CA ALA A 117 2.61 14.64 -13.50
C ALA A 117 1.10 14.55 -13.83
N ARG A 118 0.70 13.54 -14.60
CA ARG A 118 -0.69 13.32 -14.96
C ARG A 118 -1.55 12.95 -13.75
N PHE A 119 -1.01 12.14 -12.86
CA PHE A 119 -1.68 11.76 -11.62
C PHE A 119 -1.90 12.96 -10.71
N GLU A 120 -0.88 13.80 -10.53
CA GLU A 120 -0.97 15.04 -9.74
C GLU A 120 -1.96 16.04 -10.34
N GLN A 121 -2.05 16.14 -11.67
CA GLN A 121 -3.07 16.94 -12.34
C GLN A 121 -4.48 16.45 -12.00
N GLY A 122 -4.71 15.15 -11.99
CA GLY A 122 -5.99 14.56 -11.59
C GLY A 122 -6.36 14.89 -10.15
N ILE A 123 -5.39 14.88 -9.25
CA ILE A 123 -5.58 15.28 -7.85
C ILE A 123 -5.92 16.76 -7.76
N ALA A 124 -5.18 17.62 -8.45
CA ALA A 124 -5.43 19.06 -8.47
C ALA A 124 -6.82 19.41 -9.01
N GLN A 125 -7.27 18.72 -10.05
CA GLN A 125 -8.63 18.89 -10.60
C GLN A 125 -9.69 18.46 -9.58
N LYS A 126 -9.47 17.38 -8.85
CA LYS A 126 -10.37 16.91 -7.79
C LYS A 126 -10.48 17.93 -6.65
N VAL A 127 -9.37 18.50 -6.22
CA VAL A 127 -9.35 19.56 -5.20
C VAL A 127 -10.06 20.81 -5.70
N HIS A 128 -9.80 21.26 -6.93
CA HIS A 128 -10.43 22.40 -7.54
C HIS A 128 -11.95 22.22 -7.67
N GLY A 129 -12.43 21.03 -8.04
CA GLY A 129 -13.84 20.70 -8.12
C GLY A 129 -14.60 20.84 -6.81
N VAL A 130 -13.94 20.57 -5.66
CA VAL A 130 -14.53 20.75 -4.32
C VAL A 130 -14.58 22.22 -3.92
N HIS A 131 -13.56 23.03 -4.26
CA HIS A 131 -13.44 24.41 -3.84
C HIS A 131 -13.96 25.44 -4.87
N GLY A 132 -14.14 25.03 -6.14
CA GLY A 132 -14.53 25.91 -7.24
C GLY A 132 -16.04 26.04 -7.45
N ASP A 133 -16.89 25.27 -6.80
CA ASP A 133 -18.34 25.20 -7.07
C ASP A 133 -19.18 25.34 -5.81
N SER A 134 -19.19 26.54 -5.23
CA SER A 134 -20.14 26.89 -4.17
C SER A 134 -21.52 27.34 -4.70
N SER A 135 -21.73 27.37 -6.02
CA SER A 135 -22.96 27.91 -6.64
C SER A 135 -23.87 26.86 -7.29
N ASN A 136 -23.51 25.59 -7.34
CA ASN A 136 -24.31 24.54 -8.01
C ASN A 136 -24.51 23.26 -7.21
N ALA A 137 -24.60 23.34 -5.90
CA ALA A 137 -24.76 22.16 -5.03
C ALA A 137 -26.18 21.57 -5.01
N GLU A 138 -27.15 22.01 -5.85
CA GLU A 138 -28.55 21.58 -5.75
C GLU A 138 -29.11 20.75 -6.92
N SER A 139 -28.34 20.38 -7.92
CA SER A 139 -28.92 19.59 -9.01
C SER A 139 -27.99 18.58 -9.64
N SER A 140 -27.51 17.58 -8.95
CA SER A 140 -27.36 16.24 -9.54
C SER A 140 -26.95 15.20 -8.49
N ARG A 141 -27.94 14.60 -7.84
CA ARG A 141 -27.79 13.24 -7.31
C ARG A 141 -27.95 12.28 -8.47
N ALA A 142 -27.01 12.28 -9.40
CA ALA A 142 -26.84 11.16 -10.30
C ALA A 142 -25.88 10.18 -9.65
N ARG A 143 -26.38 9.00 -9.31
CA ARG A 143 -25.57 7.87 -8.85
C ARG A 143 -24.67 7.42 -9.99
N SER A 144 -23.45 7.82 -9.96
CA SER A 144 -22.41 7.17 -10.75
C SER A 144 -21.67 6.19 -9.85
N THR A 145 -21.75 4.93 -10.18
CA THR A 145 -20.90 3.87 -9.63
C THR A 145 -19.44 4.29 -9.84
N PRO A 146 -18.58 4.27 -8.82
CA PRO A 146 -17.19 4.59 -9.04
C PRO A 146 -16.55 3.53 -9.93
N ALA A 147 -16.26 3.90 -11.15
CA ALA A 147 -15.31 3.15 -11.94
C ALA A 147 -13.93 3.31 -11.26
N THR A 148 -13.28 2.21 -10.95
CA THR A 148 -11.94 2.20 -10.39
C THR A 148 -11.00 2.88 -11.37
N ARG A 149 -10.73 4.15 -11.16
CA ARG A 149 -9.68 4.89 -11.87
C ARG A 149 -8.51 5.05 -10.93
N VAL A 150 -7.43 4.40 -11.25
CA VAL A 150 -6.12 4.68 -10.68
C VAL A 150 -5.48 5.86 -11.40
#